data_a132f05e48a7d88c528ed2adca7372f2
#
_entry.id   a132f05e48a7d88c528ed2adca7372f2
#
_cell.length_a   1.000
_cell.length_b   1.000
_cell.length_c   1.000
_cell.angle_alpha   90.00
_cell.angle_beta   90.00
_cell.angle_gamma   90.00
#
_symmetry.space_group_name_H-M   'P 1'
#
loop_
_entity.id
_entity.type
_entity.pdbx_description
1 polymer ?
#
loop_
_entity_poly.entity_id
_entity_poly.type
_entity_poly.pdbx_seq_one_letter_code
_entity_poly.pdbx_strand_id
1 'polypeptide(L)'
;ASEERTRIITGVPKSGRSVRIIPMNQDIEKLCNKWRADDLEAYVLTGKAGYFLEPRTLQYRMRQYTKDCNLKNVHFHTLRHSFATRCVEAGFEIRSLSEILGHSSTRITLECYVHSSMNLKRKNMEKLKIADTVEKEFPGA
;
A
#
# COMPACT_ATOMS: atom_id res chain seq x y z
N ALA A 1 15.80 23.42 34.28
CA ALA A 1 15.52 22.12 33.67
C ALA A 1 15.61 22.30 32.15
N SER A 2 16.64 21.72 31.52
CA SER A 2 16.81 21.75 30.09
C SER A 2 15.75 20.80 29.49
N GLU A 3 14.83 21.34 28.71
CA GLU A 3 13.93 20.53 27.88
C GLU A 3 14.79 19.75 26.89
N GLU A 4 14.93 18.45 27.11
CA GLU A 4 15.49 17.52 26.13
C GLU A 4 14.58 17.53 24.89
N ARG A 5 15.00 18.26 23.87
CA ARG A 5 14.34 18.26 22.57
C ARG A 5 14.48 16.88 21.93
N THR A 6 13.38 16.21 21.66
CA THR A 6 13.36 14.94 20.95
C THR A 6 14.12 15.09 19.64
N ARG A 7 15.21 14.34 19.46
CA ARG A 7 16.03 14.34 18.24
C ARG A 7 15.57 13.21 17.33
N ILE A 8 15.29 13.54 16.07
CA ILE A 8 15.03 12.54 15.04
C ILE A 8 16.37 12.04 14.52
N ILE A 9 16.55 10.73 14.53
CA ILE A 9 17.72 10.05 14.00
C ILE A 9 17.28 9.27 12.77
N THR A 10 17.89 9.53 11.62
CA THR A 10 17.73 8.75 10.40
C THR A 10 18.69 7.56 10.44
N GLY A 11 18.23 6.39 10.10
CA GLY A 11 19.03 5.17 10.10
C GLY A 11 18.56 4.18 9.04
N VAL A 12 19.27 3.07 8.91
CA VAL A 12 18.89 1.99 8.02
C VAL A 12 17.60 1.32 8.50
N PRO A 13 16.75 0.83 7.58
CA PRO A 13 15.55 0.09 7.94
C PRO A 13 15.85 -1.13 8.81
N LYS A 14 14.97 -1.42 9.79
CA LYS A 14 15.14 -2.53 10.75
C LYS A 14 15.19 -3.93 10.12
N SER A 15 14.67 -4.09 8.90
CA SER A 15 14.69 -5.37 8.17
C SER A 15 15.02 -5.18 6.70
N GLY A 16 15.70 -6.14 6.09
CA GLY A 16 16.04 -6.12 4.66
C GLY A 16 14.80 -6.04 3.75
N ARG A 17 13.65 -6.56 4.19
CA ARG A 17 12.38 -6.48 3.44
C ARG A 17 11.75 -5.08 3.44
N SER A 18 12.24 -4.19 4.26
CA SER A 18 11.83 -2.78 4.24
C SER A 18 12.46 -2.01 3.07
N VAL A 19 13.58 -2.51 2.52
CA VAL A 19 14.19 -2.00 1.29
C VAL A 19 13.61 -2.78 0.11
N ARG A 20 12.85 -2.10 -0.74
CA ARG A 20 12.17 -2.71 -1.87
C ARG A 20 11.92 -1.71 -2.98
N ILE A 21 11.82 -2.22 -4.20
CA ILE A 21 11.42 -1.45 -5.37
C ILE A 21 9.93 -1.70 -5.58
N ILE A 22 9.16 -0.62 -5.73
CA ILE A 22 7.73 -0.67 -6.03
C ILE A 22 7.52 -0.04 -7.39
N PRO A 23 6.99 -0.77 -8.39
CA PRO A 23 6.70 -0.19 -9.69
C PRO A 23 5.60 0.86 -9.56
N MET A 24 5.78 1.99 -10.23
CA MET A 24 4.76 3.03 -10.30
C MET A 24 3.81 2.76 -11.47
N ASN A 25 2.52 2.95 -11.24
CA ASN A 25 1.56 3.07 -12.32
C ASN A 25 1.60 4.50 -12.91
N GLN A 26 0.97 4.69 -14.05
CA GLN A 26 0.98 5.97 -14.77
C GLN A 26 0.47 7.14 -13.93
N ASP A 27 -0.51 6.93 -13.05
CA ASP A 27 -1.07 8.00 -12.22
C ASP A 27 -0.11 8.44 -11.13
N ILE A 28 0.57 7.49 -10.49
CA ILE A 28 1.63 7.79 -9.51
C ILE A 28 2.82 8.46 -10.20
N GLU A 29 3.19 8.01 -11.38
CA GLU A 29 4.27 8.63 -12.17
C GLU A 29 3.95 10.10 -12.48
N LYS A 30 2.74 10.40 -12.94
CA LYS A 30 2.26 11.77 -13.19
C LYS A 30 2.32 12.64 -11.93
N LEU A 31 1.89 12.09 -10.77
CA LEU A 31 1.96 12.79 -9.50
C LEU A 31 3.40 13.05 -9.05
N CYS A 32 4.28 12.08 -9.16
CA CYS A 32 5.69 12.22 -8.83
C CYS A 32 6.36 13.27 -9.72
N ASN A 33 6.08 13.26 -11.02
CA ASN A 33 6.61 14.26 -11.96
C ASN A 33 6.08 15.66 -11.65
N LYS A 34 4.81 15.81 -11.23
CA LYS A 34 4.25 17.09 -10.81
C LYS A 34 4.92 17.66 -9.56
N TRP A 35 5.37 16.79 -8.64
CA TRP A 35 5.98 17.21 -7.36
C TRP A 35 7.49 17.12 -7.38
N ARG A 36 8.08 16.73 -8.51
CA ARG A 36 9.52 16.64 -8.66
C ARG A 36 10.14 18.05 -8.56
N ALA A 37 11.07 18.22 -7.65
CA ALA A 37 11.91 19.40 -7.59
C ALA A 37 13.07 19.29 -8.59
N ASP A 38 13.63 20.43 -8.98
CA ASP A 38 14.82 20.46 -9.85
C ASP A 38 16.07 19.85 -9.17
N ASP A 39 16.13 19.94 -7.86
CA ASP A 39 17.17 19.32 -7.04
C ASP A 39 16.87 17.85 -6.79
N LEU A 40 17.74 16.94 -7.27
CA LEU A 40 17.61 15.49 -7.13
C LEU A 40 17.69 14.98 -5.68
N GLU A 41 18.32 15.77 -4.79
CA GLU A 41 18.43 15.46 -3.36
C GLU A 41 17.24 15.98 -2.55
N ALA A 42 16.29 16.65 -3.19
CA ALA A 42 15.13 17.23 -2.51
C ALA A 42 14.14 16.14 -2.05
N TYR A 43 13.64 16.29 -0.83
CA TYR A 43 12.55 15.44 -0.33
C TYR A 43 11.23 15.81 -1.00
N VAL A 44 10.47 14.82 -1.47
CA VAL A 44 9.21 15.01 -2.21
C VAL A 44 8.20 15.91 -1.49
N LEU A 45 8.08 15.80 -0.16
CA LEU A 45 7.09 16.56 0.61
C LEU A 45 7.50 17.99 0.95
N THR A 46 8.76 18.32 0.84
CA THR A 46 9.29 19.66 1.18
C THR A 46 9.84 20.40 -0.03
N GLY A 47 10.19 19.67 -1.10
CA GLY A 47 10.88 20.22 -2.27
C GLY A 47 12.27 20.78 -1.96
N LYS A 48 12.89 20.40 -0.83
CA LYS A 48 14.18 20.93 -0.36
C LYS A 48 15.12 19.80 0.03
N ALA A 49 16.39 19.91 -0.37
CA ALA A 49 17.45 19.04 0.11
C ALA A 49 17.72 19.29 1.60
N GLY A 50 18.08 18.22 2.33
CA GLY A 50 18.42 18.28 3.73
C GLY A 50 17.26 18.62 4.69
N TYR A 51 16.07 18.91 4.18
CA TYR A 51 14.92 19.25 5.00
C TYR A 51 13.74 18.30 4.74
N PHE A 52 13.54 17.33 5.60
CA PHE A 52 12.42 16.41 5.53
C PHE A 52 11.26 16.83 6.45
N LEU A 53 10.05 16.41 6.10
CA LEU A 53 8.89 16.67 6.93
C LEU A 53 8.83 15.66 8.09
N GLU A 54 8.78 16.16 9.32
CA GLU A 54 8.72 15.30 10.50
C GLU A 54 7.48 14.41 10.50
N PRO A 55 7.60 13.12 10.88
CA PRO A 55 6.47 12.19 10.96
C PRO A 55 5.33 12.72 11.84
N ARG A 56 5.65 13.40 12.93
CA ARG A 56 4.67 14.01 13.84
C ARG A 56 3.80 15.06 13.14
N THR A 57 4.41 15.88 12.29
CA THR A 57 3.68 16.89 11.47
C THR A 57 2.71 16.23 10.50
N LEU A 58 3.14 15.13 9.85
CA LEU A 58 2.26 14.35 8.97
C LEU A 58 1.08 13.74 9.75
N GLN A 59 1.34 13.18 10.93
CA GLN A 59 0.29 12.61 11.79
C GLN A 59 -0.70 13.69 12.25
N TYR A 60 -0.21 14.88 12.56
CA TYR A 60 -1.07 16.01 12.92
C TYR A 60 -1.96 16.41 11.74
N ARG A 61 -1.40 16.62 10.55
CA ARG A 61 -2.16 16.95 9.34
C ARG A 61 -3.20 15.88 9.02
N MET A 62 -2.82 14.61 9.11
CA MET A 62 -3.75 13.50 8.91
C MET A 62 -4.95 13.57 9.84
N ARG A 63 -4.72 13.87 11.13
CA ARG A 63 -5.80 14.06 12.11
C ARG A 63 -6.71 15.24 11.76
N GLN A 64 -6.17 16.34 11.26
CA GLN A 64 -6.99 17.46 10.81
C GLN A 64 -7.89 17.05 9.63
N TYR A 65 -7.32 16.47 8.58
CA TYR A 65 -8.09 16.02 7.41
C TYR A 65 -9.17 15.01 7.78
N THR A 66 -8.88 14.04 8.63
CA THR A 66 -9.88 13.05 9.06
C THR A 66 -10.99 13.68 9.89
N LYS A 67 -10.68 14.68 10.71
CA LYS A 67 -11.65 15.46 11.47
C LYS A 67 -12.57 16.26 10.54
N ASP A 68 -12.00 16.97 9.57
CA ASP A 68 -12.74 17.78 8.59
C ASP A 68 -13.68 16.93 7.72
N CYS A 69 -13.30 15.66 7.47
CA CYS A 69 -14.11 14.68 6.75
C CYS A 69 -15.06 13.87 7.66
N ASN A 70 -15.14 14.18 8.96
CA ASN A 70 -15.93 13.40 9.95
C ASN A 70 -15.54 11.90 10.03
N LEU A 71 -14.29 11.57 9.69
CA LEU A 71 -13.79 10.21 9.76
C LEU A 71 -13.19 9.92 11.14
N LYS A 72 -13.68 8.88 11.82
CA LYS A 72 -13.17 8.45 13.13
C LYS A 72 -12.14 7.34 12.98
N ASN A 73 -11.14 7.34 13.86
CA ASN A 73 -10.15 6.26 13.98
C ASN A 73 -9.31 5.98 12.70
N VAL A 74 -9.14 6.99 11.84
CA VAL A 74 -8.33 6.87 10.62
C VAL A 74 -6.93 7.39 10.89
N HIS A 75 -5.94 6.57 10.57
CA HIS A 75 -4.51 6.89 10.69
C HIS A 75 -3.73 6.29 9.50
N PHE A 76 -2.43 6.54 9.38
CA PHE A 76 -1.64 6.06 8.24
C PHE A 76 -1.72 4.54 8.02
N HIS A 77 -1.80 3.77 9.09
CA HIS A 77 -1.93 2.31 8.97
C HIS A 77 -3.28 1.91 8.33
N THR A 78 -4.33 2.67 8.60
CA THR A 78 -5.65 2.50 7.94
C THR A 78 -5.55 2.69 6.43
N LEU A 79 -4.76 3.68 5.96
CA LEU A 79 -4.54 3.87 4.51
C LEU A 79 -3.85 2.66 3.89
N ARG A 80 -2.85 2.11 4.58
CA ARG A 80 -2.17 0.89 4.13
C ARG A 80 -3.13 -0.30 4.05
N HIS A 81 -3.99 -0.48 5.05
CA HIS A 81 -5.02 -1.53 5.03
C HIS A 81 -6.01 -1.33 3.87
N SER A 82 -6.50 -0.11 3.66
CA SER A 82 -7.39 0.20 2.55
C SER A 82 -6.76 -0.07 1.19
N PHE A 83 -5.47 0.27 1.03
CA PHE A 83 -4.71 -0.07 -0.17
C PHE A 83 -4.62 -1.59 -0.37
N ALA A 84 -4.24 -2.33 0.67
CA ALA A 84 -4.15 -3.79 0.61
C ALA A 84 -5.48 -4.43 0.23
N THR A 85 -6.58 -4.00 0.85
CA THR A 85 -7.93 -4.49 0.54
C THR A 85 -8.31 -4.20 -0.91
N ARG A 86 -8.05 -3.00 -1.40
CA ARG A 86 -8.33 -2.64 -2.80
C ARG A 86 -7.50 -3.45 -3.80
N CYS A 87 -6.23 -3.73 -3.50
CA CYS A 87 -5.41 -4.61 -4.33
C CYS A 87 -5.98 -6.03 -4.39
N VAL A 88 -6.46 -6.54 -3.24
CA VAL A 88 -7.12 -7.85 -3.16
C VAL A 88 -8.40 -7.87 -4.02
N GLU A 89 -9.23 -6.85 -3.91
CA GLU A 89 -10.46 -6.70 -4.70
C GLU A 89 -10.19 -6.58 -6.20
N ALA A 90 -9.06 -5.95 -6.56
CA ALA A 90 -8.57 -5.85 -7.94
C ALA A 90 -7.94 -7.16 -8.46
N GLY A 91 -7.81 -8.19 -7.60
CA GLY A 91 -7.30 -9.50 -7.98
C GLY A 91 -5.77 -9.60 -8.00
N PHE A 92 -5.07 -8.77 -7.23
CA PHE A 92 -3.62 -8.90 -7.09
C PHE A 92 -3.26 -10.25 -6.49
N GLU A 93 -2.19 -10.83 -7.01
CA GLU A 93 -1.60 -12.05 -6.45
C GLU A 93 -1.02 -11.74 -5.06
N ILE A 94 -1.30 -12.62 -4.08
CA ILE A 94 -0.96 -12.40 -2.65
C ILE A 94 0.52 -12.20 -2.43
N ARG A 95 1.36 -12.96 -3.14
CA ARG A 95 2.81 -12.88 -3.01
C ARG A 95 3.33 -11.52 -3.49
N SER A 96 2.90 -11.10 -4.67
CA SER A 96 3.22 -9.80 -5.26
C SER A 96 2.77 -8.65 -4.35
N LEU A 97 1.55 -8.71 -3.81
CA LEU A 97 1.06 -7.71 -2.86
C LEU A 97 1.86 -7.70 -1.56
N SER A 98 2.26 -8.86 -1.04
CA SER A 98 3.09 -8.96 0.16
C SER A 98 4.46 -8.31 -0.03
N GLU A 99 5.07 -8.49 -1.21
CA GLU A 99 6.35 -7.87 -1.59
C GLU A 99 6.21 -6.35 -1.72
N ILE A 100 5.17 -5.85 -2.39
CA ILE A 100 4.85 -4.41 -2.48
C ILE A 100 4.68 -3.79 -1.09
N LEU A 101 3.95 -4.46 -0.21
CA LEU A 101 3.73 -3.99 1.15
C LEU A 101 4.97 -4.15 2.04
N GLY A 102 5.92 -5.03 1.69
CA GLY A 102 7.09 -5.35 2.52
C GLY A 102 6.72 -6.09 3.80
N HIS A 103 5.70 -6.96 3.75
CA HIS A 103 5.35 -7.81 4.88
C HIS A 103 6.41 -8.89 5.09
N SER A 104 6.72 -9.19 6.34
CA SER A 104 7.67 -10.26 6.70
C SER A 104 7.13 -11.65 6.36
N SER A 105 5.81 -11.80 6.26
CA SER A 105 5.11 -13.03 5.90
C SER A 105 3.89 -12.72 5.04
N THR A 106 3.61 -13.58 4.06
CA THR A 106 2.39 -13.54 3.25
C THR A 106 1.13 -13.75 4.08
N ARG A 107 1.25 -14.37 5.27
CA ARG A 107 0.14 -14.54 6.22
C ARG A 107 -0.51 -13.21 6.60
N ILE A 108 0.28 -12.16 6.80
CA ILE A 108 -0.23 -10.82 7.12
C ILE A 108 -1.07 -10.27 5.96
N THR A 109 -0.68 -10.56 4.73
CA THR A 109 -1.44 -10.17 3.54
C THR A 109 -2.71 -11.01 3.39
N LEU A 110 -2.65 -12.30 3.74
CA LEU A 110 -3.81 -13.20 3.73
C LEU A 110 -4.93 -12.74 4.68
N GLU A 111 -4.59 -12.11 5.81
CA GLU A 111 -5.59 -11.55 6.72
C GLU A 111 -6.48 -10.51 6.03
N CYS A 112 -5.97 -9.79 5.04
CA CYS A 112 -6.77 -8.89 4.20
C CYS A 112 -7.76 -9.65 3.30
N TYR A 113 -7.47 -10.93 2.98
CA TYR A 113 -8.33 -11.80 2.18
C TYR A 113 -9.48 -12.44 2.97
N VAL A 114 -9.34 -12.60 4.29
CA VAL A 114 -10.35 -13.25 5.14
C VAL A 114 -11.69 -12.51 5.06
N HIS A 115 -11.65 -11.21 4.83
CA HIS A 115 -12.83 -10.37 4.66
C HIS A 115 -13.22 -10.16 3.18
N SER A 116 -12.74 -11.04 2.26
CA SER A 116 -13.10 -10.95 0.85
C SER A 116 -14.62 -11.01 0.67
N SER A 117 -15.17 -10.04 -0.06
CA SER A 117 -16.61 -9.95 -0.31
C SER A 117 -17.11 -11.16 -1.10
N MET A 118 -18.39 -11.54 -0.93
CA MET A 118 -19.05 -12.60 -1.74
C MET A 118 -18.93 -12.30 -3.24
N ASN A 119 -18.88 -11.02 -3.64
CA ASN A 119 -18.66 -10.62 -5.03
C ASN A 119 -17.29 -11.05 -5.56
N LEU A 120 -16.23 -10.94 -4.76
CA LEU A 120 -14.91 -11.41 -5.14
C LEU A 120 -14.87 -12.93 -5.29
N LYS A 121 -15.52 -13.66 -4.37
CA LYS A 121 -15.65 -15.13 -4.46
C LYS A 121 -16.36 -15.54 -5.73
N ARG A 122 -17.47 -14.87 -6.07
CA ARG A 122 -18.22 -15.12 -7.31
C ARG A 122 -17.36 -14.87 -8.55
N LYS A 123 -16.71 -13.70 -8.63
CA LYS A 123 -15.78 -13.39 -9.75
C LYS A 123 -14.66 -14.41 -9.90
N ASN A 124 -14.14 -14.95 -8.81
CA ASN A 124 -13.11 -15.98 -8.85
C ASN A 124 -13.68 -17.32 -9.36
N MET A 125 -14.91 -17.68 -8.97
CA MET A 125 -15.59 -18.87 -9.51
C MET A 125 -15.88 -18.75 -11.01
N GLU A 126 -16.25 -17.56 -11.49
CA GLU A 126 -16.47 -17.28 -12.92
C GLU A 126 -15.20 -17.44 -13.79
N LYS A 127 -14.01 -17.38 -13.17
CA LYS A 127 -12.73 -17.65 -13.87
C LYS A 127 -12.51 -19.14 -14.16
N LEU A 128 -13.24 -20.03 -13.49
CA LEU A 128 -13.19 -21.48 -13.72
C LEU A 128 -14.06 -21.83 -14.92
N LYS A 129 -13.44 -21.98 -16.09
CA LYS A 129 -14.10 -22.49 -17.30
C LYS A 129 -14.16 -24.01 -17.25
N ILE A 130 -15.18 -24.58 -16.60
CA ILE A 130 -15.33 -26.02 -16.47
C ILE A 130 -15.71 -26.67 -17.81
N ALA A 131 -16.46 -25.95 -18.65
CA ALA A 131 -16.91 -26.47 -19.94
C ALA A 131 -15.79 -26.88 -20.89
N ASP A 132 -14.72 -26.05 -20.98
CA ASP A 132 -13.59 -26.35 -21.90
C ASP A 132 -12.78 -27.59 -21.47
N THR A 133 -12.88 -28.00 -20.21
CA THR A 133 -12.14 -29.15 -19.66
C THR A 133 -12.93 -30.43 -19.88
N VAL A 134 -14.27 -30.40 -19.73
CA VAL A 134 -15.15 -31.56 -19.88
C VAL A 134 -15.19 -32.02 -21.34
N GLU A 135 -15.26 -31.09 -22.31
CA GLU A 135 -15.24 -31.45 -23.73
C GLU A 135 -13.92 -32.08 -24.22
N LYS A 136 -12.78 -31.73 -23.55
CA LYS A 136 -11.49 -32.33 -23.89
C LYS A 136 -11.24 -33.70 -23.29
N GLU A 137 -11.79 -33.95 -22.10
CA GLU A 137 -11.60 -35.23 -21.40
C GLU A 137 -12.70 -36.25 -21.72
N PHE A 138 -13.89 -35.83 -22.16
CA PHE A 138 -15.04 -36.67 -22.49
C PHE A 138 -15.71 -36.21 -23.79
N PRO A 139 -15.02 -36.37 -24.97
CA PRO A 139 -15.62 -36.01 -26.24
C PRO A 139 -16.76 -36.98 -26.53
N GLY A 140 -17.98 -36.51 -26.39
CA GLY A 140 -19.18 -37.28 -26.73
C GLY A 140 -20.06 -37.74 -25.54
N ALA A 141 -19.96 -37.08 -24.37
CA ALA A 141 -20.94 -37.29 -23.30
C ALA A 141 -22.14 -36.35 -23.44
#